data_44d95a3fdedb92f8913c40c294c32e8f
#
_entry.id   44d95a3fdedb92f8913c40c294c32e8f
#
_cell.length_a   1.000
_cell.length_b   1.000
_cell.length_c   1.000
_cell.angle_alpha   90.00
_cell.angle_beta   90.00
_cell.angle_gamma   90.00
#
_symmetry.space_group_name_H-M   'P 1'
#
loop_
_entity.id
_entity.type
_entity.pdbx_description
1 polymer ?
#
loop_
_entity_poly.entity_id
_entity_poly.type
_entity_poly.pdbx_seq_one_letter_code
_entity_poly.pdbx_strand_id
1 'polypeptide(L)'
;ISVSRDAQFNIDVDSAIAAIESARPGIVFITTPNNPTGGSTNVEDISRIATVARETSAIIVVDEAYAEFSSQPSAVTLINEHPNLIVSRTMSKAFAFAGARLGYLIAQPVIVEAMLLIRLPYHLSALTQAASLAALSNEVTLLSDVEKISQSRNQLAQELQSIGLTVLPSDANFLLVGGFKESPQEIWKGLVADGVLIRDVGIPGYLRVTVG
;
A
#
# COMPACT_ATOMS: atom_id res chain seq x y z
N ILE A 1 15.06 0.83 12.03
CA ILE A 1 14.69 -0.46 12.64
C ILE A 1 13.55 -1.03 11.83
N SER A 2 13.61 -2.33 11.53
CA SER A 2 12.54 -3.06 10.87
C SER A 2 11.95 -4.07 11.84
N VAL A 3 10.61 -4.18 11.86
CA VAL A 3 9.89 -5.25 12.54
C VAL A 3 9.43 -6.25 11.49
N SER A 4 9.72 -7.53 11.71
CA SER A 4 9.30 -8.59 10.80
C SER A 4 7.78 -8.76 10.86
N ARG A 5 7.18 -9.06 9.70
CA ARG A 5 5.80 -9.51 9.64
C ARG A 5 5.71 -10.99 10.07
N ASP A 6 4.52 -11.43 10.44
CA ASP A 6 4.26 -12.84 10.77
C ASP A 6 4.37 -13.76 9.52
N ALA A 7 4.14 -15.05 9.70
CA ALA A 7 4.21 -16.04 8.62
C ALA A 7 3.12 -15.84 7.53
N GLN A 8 2.07 -15.08 7.82
CA GLN A 8 1.02 -14.66 6.91
C GLN A 8 1.25 -13.25 6.35
N PHE A 9 2.40 -12.66 6.64
CA PHE A 9 2.81 -11.30 6.29
C PHE A 9 1.96 -10.17 6.91
N ASN A 10 1.24 -10.44 8.02
CA ASN A 10 0.58 -9.40 8.79
C ASN A 10 1.57 -8.67 9.71
N ILE A 11 1.21 -7.47 10.14
CA ILE A 11 1.94 -6.78 11.20
C ILE A 11 1.65 -7.46 12.53
N ASP A 12 2.70 -7.90 13.23
CA ASP A 12 2.61 -8.24 14.63
C ASP A 12 2.58 -6.94 15.45
N VAL A 13 1.39 -6.56 15.87
CA VAL A 13 1.14 -5.25 16.53
C VAL A 13 1.89 -5.15 17.84
N ASP A 14 1.93 -6.21 18.64
CA ASP A 14 2.59 -6.19 19.93
C ASP A 14 4.10 -6.10 19.79
N SER A 15 4.68 -6.80 18.81
CA SER A 15 6.10 -6.65 18.45
C SER A 15 6.42 -5.26 17.89
N ALA A 16 5.52 -4.65 17.10
CA ALA A 16 5.68 -3.30 16.60
C ALA A 16 5.65 -2.27 17.74
N ILE A 17 4.71 -2.40 18.68
CA ILE A 17 4.62 -1.56 19.88
C ILE A 17 5.89 -1.67 20.73
N ALA A 18 6.33 -2.88 21.06
CA ALA A 18 7.54 -3.10 21.84
C ALA A 18 8.79 -2.49 21.17
N ALA A 19 8.88 -2.57 19.84
CA ALA A 19 9.98 -1.96 19.09
C ALA A 19 9.93 -0.41 19.15
N ILE A 20 8.74 0.20 19.09
CA ILE A 20 8.57 1.66 19.20
C ILE A 20 8.95 2.14 20.60
N GLU A 21 8.48 1.46 21.65
CA GLU A 21 8.80 1.80 23.04
C GLU A 21 10.29 1.71 23.32
N SER A 22 10.93 0.65 22.86
CA SER A 22 12.36 0.39 23.07
C SER A 22 13.24 1.36 22.28
N ALA A 23 12.94 1.55 21.01
CA ALA A 23 13.80 2.30 20.10
C ALA A 23 13.49 3.81 20.05
N ARG A 24 12.30 4.23 20.46
CA ARG A 24 11.79 5.60 20.42
C ARG A 24 12.10 6.32 19.11
N PRO A 25 11.66 5.77 17.96
CA PRO A 25 11.96 6.35 16.65
C PRO A 25 11.27 7.72 16.50
N GLY A 26 11.82 8.61 15.69
CA GLY A 26 11.14 9.87 15.34
C GLY A 26 9.99 9.67 14.36
N ILE A 27 10.06 8.63 13.52
CA ILE A 27 9.03 8.33 12.50
C ILE A 27 8.81 6.82 12.43
N VAL A 28 7.55 6.41 12.31
CA VAL A 28 7.10 5.03 12.08
C VAL A 28 6.38 4.96 10.75
N PHE A 29 6.71 3.99 9.90
CA PHE A 29 6.01 3.76 8.64
C PHE A 29 5.18 2.48 8.71
N ILE A 30 3.92 2.54 8.29
CA ILE A 30 3.02 1.42 8.06
C ILE A 30 2.54 1.47 6.61
N THR A 31 2.63 0.35 5.88
CA THR A 31 2.08 0.25 4.53
C THR A 31 0.82 -0.62 4.54
N THR A 32 -0.31 -0.07 4.07
CA THR A 32 -1.61 -0.76 4.03
C THR A 32 -2.50 -0.25 2.88
N PRO A 33 -2.91 -1.10 1.93
CA PRO A 33 -2.42 -2.47 1.68
C PRO A 33 -0.92 -2.54 1.40
N ASN A 34 -0.27 -3.58 1.91
CA ASN A 34 1.19 -3.71 1.83
C ASN A 34 1.65 -4.17 0.45
N ASN A 35 2.69 -3.57 -0.07
CA ASN A 35 3.40 -4.06 -1.25
C ASN A 35 4.73 -4.72 -0.80
N PRO A 36 4.98 -5.98 -1.14
CA PRO A 36 4.36 -6.78 -2.20
C PRO A 36 3.33 -7.83 -1.76
N THR A 37 2.90 -7.86 -0.51
CA THR A 37 2.10 -8.97 0.03
C THR A 37 0.58 -8.81 -0.22
N GLY A 38 0.10 -7.57 -0.41
CA GLY A 38 -1.30 -7.26 -0.68
C GLY A 38 -2.18 -7.13 0.56
N GLY A 39 -1.71 -7.59 1.73
CA GLY A 39 -2.50 -7.59 2.96
C GLY A 39 -2.70 -6.19 3.54
N SER A 40 -3.88 -5.97 4.13
CA SER A 40 -4.24 -4.75 4.85
C SER A 40 -4.06 -4.89 6.36
N THR A 41 -3.81 -3.77 7.02
CA THR A 41 -3.84 -3.62 8.48
C THR A 41 -5.11 -2.87 8.85
N ASN A 42 -5.89 -3.37 9.80
CA ASN A 42 -7.14 -2.73 10.22
C ASN A 42 -6.86 -1.41 10.97
N VAL A 43 -7.88 -0.56 11.05
CA VAL A 43 -7.74 0.77 11.66
C VAL A 43 -7.55 0.71 13.18
N GLU A 44 -8.06 -0.32 13.84
CA GLU A 44 -7.90 -0.53 15.28
C GLU A 44 -6.42 -0.80 15.63
N ASP A 45 -5.75 -1.64 14.85
CA ASP A 45 -4.33 -1.92 15.03
C ASP A 45 -3.46 -0.71 14.71
N ILE A 46 -3.80 0.04 13.66
CA ILE A 46 -3.14 1.32 13.34
C ILE A 46 -3.32 2.31 14.50
N SER A 47 -4.52 2.41 15.09
CA SER A 47 -4.81 3.29 16.23
C SER A 47 -3.99 2.92 17.47
N ARG A 48 -3.85 1.61 17.79
CA ARG A 48 -3.01 1.14 18.88
C ARG A 48 -1.55 1.57 18.69
N ILE A 49 -1.00 1.34 17.50
CA ILE A 49 0.38 1.73 17.17
C ILE A 49 0.53 3.26 17.21
N ALA A 50 -0.44 4.03 16.69
CA ALA A 50 -0.41 5.49 16.67
C ALA A 50 -0.44 6.10 18.09
N THR A 51 -1.17 5.47 19.02
CA THR A 51 -1.20 5.87 20.43
C THR A 51 0.18 5.76 21.06
N VAL A 52 0.85 4.60 20.94
CA VAL A 52 2.19 4.39 21.49
C VAL A 52 3.24 5.25 20.79
N ALA A 53 3.13 5.42 19.48
CA ALA A 53 3.98 6.35 18.74
C ALA A 53 3.88 7.78 19.26
N ARG A 54 2.67 8.24 19.59
CA ARG A 54 2.45 9.57 20.21
C ARG A 54 3.10 9.69 21.59
N GLU A 55 2.97 8.68 22.43
CA GLU A 55 3.57 8.66 23.77
C GLU A 55 5.10 8.70 23.73
N THR A 56 5.69 8.16 22.67
CA THR A 56 7.13 8.22 22.42
C THR A 56 7.56 9.42 21.58
N SER A 57 6.64 10.35 21.26
CA SER A 57 6.84 11.54 20.43
C SER A 57 7.21 11.21 18.97
N ALA A 58 6.76 10.07 18.45
CA ALA A 58 6.95 9.69 17.06
C ALA A 58 5.78 10.13 16.18
N ILE A 59 6.08 10.51 14.95
CA ILE A 59 5.11 10.65 13.86
C ILE A 59 4.89 9.27 13.25
N ILE A 60 3.63 8.94 12.94
CA ILE A 60 3.29 7.74 12.19
C ILE A 60 2.83 8.11 10.78
N VAL A 61 3.41 7.46 9.78
CA VAL A 61 3.06 7.61 8.37
C VAL A 61 2.43 6.31 7.89
N VAL A 62 1.16 6.38 7.52
CA VAL A 62 0.43 5.26 6.93
C VAL A 62 0.40 5.46 5.42
N ASP A 63 1.10 4.58 4.69
CA ASP A 63 1.11 4.59 3.23
C ASP A 63 -0.07 3.78 2.69
N GLU A 64 -1.05 4.51 2.16
CA GLU A 64 -2.28 3.98 1.57
C GLU A 64 -2.26 4.06 0.03
N ALA A 65 -1.14 3.75 -0.60
CA ALA A 65 -1.02 3.81 -2.06
C ALA A 65 -1.99 2.90 -2.83
N TYR A 66 -2.61 1.94 -2.16
CA TYR A 66 -3.58 0.98 -2.74
C TYR A 66 -4.95 1.01 -2.06
N ALA A 67 -5.24 2.03 -1.25
CA ALA A 67 -6.46 2.08 -0.43
C ALA A 67 -7.75 1.98 -1.23
N GLU A 68 -7.79 2.49 -2.45
CA GLU A 68 -8.96 2.46 -3.32
C GLU A 68 -9.35 1.03 -3.77
N PHE A 69 -8.42 0.06 -3.69
CA PHE A 69 -8.67 -1.36 -3.99
C PHE A 69 -9.09 -2.16 -2.76
N SER A 70 -9.00 -1.57 -1.57
CA SER A 70 -9.30 -2.20 -0.29
C SER A 70 -10.76 -1.97 0.11
N SER A 71 -11.35 -2.98 0.73
CA SER A 71 -12.64 -2.85 1.43
C SER A 71 -12.52 -2.37 2.88
N GLN A 72 -11.28 -2.26 3.39
CA GLN A 72 -11.02 -1.80 4.75
C GLN A 72 -11.20 -0.28 4.87
N PRO A 73 -11.67 0.22 6.01
CA PRO A 73 -11.69 1.66 6.28
C PRO A 73 -10.29 2.27 6.18
N SER A 74 -10.23 3.50 5.69
CA SER A 74 -8.98 4.25 5.61
C SER A 74 -8.53 4.77 6.97
N ALA A 75 -7.22 4.80 7.22
CA ALA A 75 -6.62 5.44 8.37
C ALA A 75 -6.87 6.97 8.43
N VAL A 76 -7.38 7.59 7.37
CA VAL A 76 -7.86 8.98 7.37
C VAL A 76 -8.90 9.20 8.46
N THR A 77 -9.73 8.19 8.77
CA THR A 77 -10.73 8.27 9.84
C THR A 77 -10.13 8.51 11.23
N LEU A 78 -8.86 8.18 11.41
CA LEU A 78 -8.13 8.29 12.68
C LEU A 78 -7.43 9.64 12.90
N ILE A 79 -7.33 10.51 11.88
CA ILE A 79 -6.54 11.75 11.94
C ILE A 79 -6.99 12.70 13.05
N ASN A 80 -8.28 12.73 13.37
CA ASN A 80 -8.78 13.59 14.43
C ASN A 80 -8.42 13.11 15.84
N GLU A 81 -8.25 11.79 16.02
CA GLU A 81 -7.90 11.17 17.30
C GLU A 81 -6.39 11.11 17.50
N HIS A 82 -5.64 10.99 16.40
CA HIS A 82 -4.19 10.84 16.39
C HIS A 82 -3.52 12.00 15.65
N PRO A 83 -3.23 13.13 16.33
CA PRO A 83 -2.64 14.31 15.69
C PRO A 83 -1.21 14.08 15.15
N ASN A 84 -0.56 12.99 15.54
CA ASN A 84 0.74 12.55 15.03
C ASN A 84 0.63 11.64 13.79
N LEU A 85 -0.58 11.41 13.24
CA LEU A 85 -0.81 10.51 12.11
C LEU A 85 -0.83 11.29 10.79
N ILE A 86 -0.12 10.75 9.81
CA ILE A 86 -0.09 11.19 8.42
C ILE A 86 -0.55 10.02 7.55
N VAL A 87 -1.47 10.25 6.63
CA VAL A 87 -1.82 9.28 5.59
C VAL A 87 -1.25 9.76 4.27
N SER A 88 -0.45 8.94 3.60
CA SER A 88 0.05 9.22 2.26
C SER A 88 -0.73 8.45 1.20
N ARG A 89 -1.05 9.10 0.09
CA ARG A 89 -1.77 8.53 -1.05
C ARG A 89 -1.15 8.91 -2.38
N THR A 90 -1.50 8.19 -3.43
CA THR A 90 -0.99 8.42 -4.78
C THR A 90 -2.10 8.33 -5.82
N MET A 91 -2.03 9.14 -6.86
CA MET A 91 -2.87 8.98 -8.05
C MET A 91 -2.29 7.95 -9.05
N SER A 92 -1.13 7.38 -8.75
CA SER A 92 -0.42 6.46 -9.66
C SER A 92 -1.10 5.12 -9.89
N LYS A 93 -2.06 4.72 -9.03
CA LYS A 93 -2.67 3.38 -9.03
C LYS A 93 -4.13 3.47 -9.47
N ALA A 94 -5.04 3.75 -8.55
CA ALA A 94 -6.49 3.79 -8.81
C ALA A 94 -6.89 4.80 -9.90
N PHE A 95 -6.18 5.90 -10.03
CA PHE A 95 -6.43 6.93 -11.03
C PHE A 95 -5.64 6.72 -12.34
N ALA A 96 -4.95 5.57 -12.52
CA ALA A 96 -4.13 5.28 -13.71
C ALA A 96 -3.12 6.38 -14.07
N PHE A 97 -2.65 7.17 -13.09
CA PHE A 97 -1.93 8.42 -13.29
C PHE A 97 -0.44 8.33 -12.93
N ALA A 98 0.17 7.15 -13.14
CA ALA A 98 1.54 6.86 -12.74
C ALA A 98 2.58 7.78 -13.40
N GLY A 99 2.35 8.18 -14.65
CA GLY A 99 3.25 9.05 -15.41
C GLY A 99 3.32 10.49 -14.91
N ALA A 100 2.28 10.98 -14.21
CA ALA A 100 2.23 12.37 -13.73
C ALA A 100 2.97 12.59 -12.40
N ARG A 101 3.42 11.52 -11.73
CA ARG A 101 4.20 11.58 -10.49
C ARG A 101 3.54 12.39 -9.38
N LEU A 102 2.23 12.18 -9.16
CA LEU A 102 1.45 12.88 -8.15
C LEU A 102 1.08 11.97 -6.99
N GLY A 103 1.38 12.44 -5.80
CA GLY A 103 0.90 11.93 -4.52
C GLY A 103 0.46 13.08 -3.62
N TYR A 104 -0.19 12.77 -2.53
CA TYR A 104 -0.63 13.74 -1.54
C TYR A 104 -0.59 13.12 -0.14
N LEU A 105 -0.56 13.99 0.86
CA LEU A 105 -0.69 13.58 2.25
C LEU A 105 -1.91 14.25 2.90
N ILE A 106 -2.46 13.57 3.88
CA ILE A 106 -3.58 14.02 4.70
C ILE A 106 -3.11 13.94 6.15
N ALA A 107 -3.20 15.05 6.87
CA ALA A 107 -2.74 15.16 8.25
C ALA A 107 -3.40 16.35 8.93
N GLN A 108 -3.18 16.51 10.24
CA GLN A 108 -3.58 17.73 10.96
C GLN A 108 -2.88 18.98 10.38
N PRO A 109 -3.52 20.16 10.40
CA PRO A 109 -2.99 21.39 9.79
C PRO A 109 -1.56 21.71 10.19
N VAL A 110 -1.19 21.55 11.45
CA VAL A 110 0.16 21.82 11.94
C VAL A 110 1.24 21.01 11.22
N ILE A 111 0.94 19.76 10.86
CA ILE A 111 1.86 18.92 10.09
C ILE A 111 1.92 19.39 8.63
N VAL A 112 0.76 19.71 8.05
CA VAL A 112 0.70 20.21 6.66
C VAL A 112 1.48 21.52 6.55
N GLU A 113 1.35 22.44 7.49
CA GLU A 113 2.10 23.70 7.52
C GLU A 113 3.61 23.44 7.61
N ALA A 114 4.05 22.50 8.46
CA ALA A 114 5.47 22.12 8.54
C ALA A 114 5.99 21.56 7.22
N MET A 115 5.19 20.72 6.53
CA MET A 115 5.56 20.19 5.21
C MET A 115 5.63 21.28 4.13
N LEU A 116 4.80 22.31 4.21
CA LEU A 116 4.86 23.44 3.27
C LEU A 116 6.15 24.23 3.39
N LEU A 117 6.79 24.27 4.55
CA LEU A 117 8.07 24.96 4.77
C LEU A 117 9.25 24.24 4.11
N ILE A 118 9.19 22.91 3.99
CA ILE A 118 10.32 22.10 3.50
C ILE A 118 10.14 21.60 2.07
N ARG A 119 8.92 21.70 1.51
CA ARG A 119 8.67 21.28 0.13
C ARG A 119 9.42 22.16 -0.85
N LEU A 120 9.87 21.59 -1.96
CA LEU A 120 10.49 22.35 -3.04
C LEU A 120 9.48 23.32 -3.67
N PRO A 121 9.89 24.57 -3.98
CA PRO A 121 9.08 25.46 -4.80
C PRO A 121 8.85 24.81 -6.19
N TYR A 122 7.66 25.05 -6.76
CA TYR A 122 7.28 24.51 -8.08
C TYR A 122 7.40 22.99 -8.22
N HIS A 123 7.21 22.23 -7.13
CA HIS A 123 7.34 20.77 -7.08
C HIS A 123 6.36 20.03 -8.01
N LEU A 124 5.25 20.67 -8.42
CA LEU A 124 4.30 20.15 -9.41
C LEU A 124 4.21 21.08 -10.61
N SER A 125 4.35 20.52 -11.83
CA SER A 125 4.19 21.29 -13.06
C SER A 125 2.73 21.73 -13.26
N ALA A 126 2.49 22.80 -13.98
CA ALA A 126 1.15 23.25 -14.34
C ALA A 126 0.38 22.17 -15.14
N LEU A 127 1.08 21.41 -16.00
CA LEU A 127 0.50 20.30 -16.76
C LEU A 127 0.05 19.16 -15.83
N THR A 128 0.86 18.79 -14.84
CA THR A 128 0.48 17.79 -13.84
C THR A 128 -0.77 18.25 -13.07
N GLN A 129 -0.82 19.52 -12.66
CA GLN A 129 -1.96 20.05 -11.91
C GLN A 129 -3.25 20.04 -12.78
N ALA A 130 -3.18 20.52 -14.01
CA ALA A 130 -4.32 20.53 -14.93
C ALA A 130 -4.84 19.11 -15.23
N ALA A 131 -3.94 18.17 -15.51
CA ALA A 131 -4.29 16.78 -15.75
C ALA A 131 -4.87 16.10 -14.49
N SER A 132 -4.39 16.47 -13.29
CA SER A 132 -4.92 15.94 -12.02
C SER A 132 -6.35 16.42 -11.75
N LEU A 133 -6.64 17.70 -12.03
CA LEU A 133 -7.99 18.24 -11.93
C LEU A 133 -8.95 17.52 -12.89
N ALA A 134 -8.51 17.25 -14.12
CA ALA A 134 -9.28 16.48 -15.09
C ALA A 134 -9.53 15.03 -14.61
N ALA A 135 -8.52 14.38 -14.02
CA ALA A 135 -8.68 13.04 -13.46
C ALA A 135 -9.69 13.02 -12.30
N LEU A 136 -9.62 13.99 -11.38
CA LEU A 136 -10.58 14.14 -10.28
C LEU A 136 -12.00 14.42 -10.80
N SER A 137 -12.15 15.21 -11.84
CA SER A 137 -13.46 15.47 -12.46
C SER A 137 -14.09 14.23 -13.11
N ASN A 138 -13.29 13.19 -13.34
CA ASN A 138 -13.72 11.90 -13.89
C ASN A 138 -13.55 10.75 -12.88
N GLU A 139 -13.53 11.04 -11.59
CA GLU A 139 -13.28 10.06 -10.52
C GLU A 139 -14.22 8.87 -10.56
N VAL A 140 -15.53 9.09 -10.81
CA VAL A 140 -16.54 8.03 -10.87
C VAL A 140 -16.19 6.96 -11.91
N THR A 141 -15.74 7.38 -13.09
CA THR A 141 -15.32 6.45 -14.15
C THR A 141 -14.04 5.70 -13.74
N LEU A 142 -13.03 6.41 -13.24
CA LEU A 142 -11.76 5.80 -12.84
C LEU A 142 -11.94 4.82 -11.67
N LEU A 143 -12.77 5.16 -10.68
CA LEU A 143 -13.05 4.28 -9.55
C LEU A 143 -13.91 3.07 -9.94
N SER A 144 -14.76 3.18 -10.98
CA SER A 144 -15.48 2.00 -11.51
C SER A 144 -14.51 0.96 -12.10
N ASP A 145 -13.38 1.38 -12.65
CA ASP A 145 -12.36 0.45 -13.14
C ASP A 145 -11.59 -0.22 -11.99
N VAL A 146 -11.44 0.45 -10.84
CA VAL A 146 -10.90 -0.17 -9.61
C VAL A 146 -11.73 -1.36 -9.17
N GLU A 147 -13.06 -1.25 -9.23
CA GLU A 147 -13.96 -2.35 -8.89
C GLU A 147 -13.79 -3.53 -9.86
N LYS A 148 -13.70 -3.28 -11.17
CA LYS A 148 -13.45 -4.32 -12.18
C LYS A 148 -12.10 -5.03 -11.96
N ILE A 149 -11.06 -4.27 -11.65
CA ILE A 149 -9.73 -4.81 -11.33
C ILE A 149 -9.80 -5.68 -10.08
N SER A 150 -10.50 -5.25 -9.04
CA SER A 150 -10.69 -6.01 -7.82
C SER A 150 -11.44 -7.32 -8.05
N GLN A 151 -12.49 -7.30 -8.89
CA GLN A 151 -13.22 -8.51 -9.31
C GLN A 151 -12.30 -9.46 -10.08
N SER A 152 -11.56 -8.96 -11.08
CA SER A 152 -10.61 -9.75 -11.88
C SER A 152 -9.51 -10.34 -11.00
N ARG A 153 -8.98 -9.56 -10.02
CA ARG A 153 -8.03 -10.05 -9.03
C ARG A 153 -8.58 -11.23 -8.23
N ASN A 154 -9.82 -11.12 -7.75
CA ASN A 154 -10.43 -12.16 -6.94
C ASN A 154 -10.68 -13.43 -7.77
N GLN A 155 -11.13 -13.28 -9.02
CA GLN A 155 -11.28 -14.41 -9.94
C GLN A 155 -9.95 -15.09 -10.22
N LEU A 156 -8.90 -14.34 -10.57
CA LEU A 156 -7.56 -14.87 -10.81
C LEU A 156 -7.02 -15.61 -9.59
N ALA A 157 -7.26 -15.09 -8.38
CA ALA A 157 -6.86 -15.76 -7.14
C ALA A 157 -7.51 -17.15 -7.01
N GLN A 158 -8.81 -17.26 -7.28
CA GLN A 158 -9.54 -18.54 -7.26
C GLN A 158 -9.02 -19.52 -8.33
N GLU A 159 -8.77 -19.04 -9.54
CA GLU A 159 -8.23 -19.86 -10.64
C GLU A 159 -6.85 -20.40 -10.29
N LEU A 160 -5.94 -19.56 -9.78
CA LEU A 160 -4.60 -19.97 -9.35
C LEU A 160 -4.64 -20.98 -8.19
N GLN A 161 -5.54 -20.78 -7.23
CA GLN A 161 -5.76 -21.74 -6.13
C GLN A 161 -6.32 -23.07 -6.65
N SER A 162 -7.19 -23.06 -7.65
CA SER A 162 -7.78 -24.28 -8.24
C SER A 162 -6.75 -25.20 -8.90
N ILE A 163 -5.63 -24.66 -9.38
CA ILE A 163 -4.50 -25.42 -9.93
C ILE A 163 -3.43 -25.77 -8.88
N GLY A 164 -3.70 -25.53 -7.59
CA GLY A 164 -2.85 -25.93 -6.47
C GLY A 164 -1.81 -24.93 -6.03
N LEU A 165 -1.87 -23.67 -6.50
CA LEU A 165 -0.97 -22.62 -6.05
C LEU A 165 -1.46 -21.98 -4.75
N THR A 166 -0.53 -21.47 -3.95
CA THR A 166 -0.82 -20.66 -2.77
C THR A 166 -0.95 -19.19 -3.18
N VAL A 167 -2.09 -18.59 -2.89
CA VAL A 167 -2.34 -17.17 -3.15
C VAL A 167 -2.67 -16.48 -1.84
N LEU A 168 -1.91 -15.45 -1.49
CA LEU A 168 -2.19 -14.67 -0.29
C LEU A 168 -3.39 -13.74 -0.51
N PRO A 169 -4.22 -13.51 0.53
CA PRO A 169 -5.26 -12.49 0.48
C PRO A 169 -4.68 -11.12 0.10
N SER A 170 -5.38 -10.39 -0.76
CA SER A 170 -4.91 -9.10 -1.24
C SER A 170 -6.04 -8.09 -1.33
N ASP A 171 -5.76 -6.90 -0.83
CA ASP A 171 -6.55 -5.67 -0.95
C ASP A 171 -5.88 -4.65 -1.89
N ALA A 172 -4.89 -5.09 -2.69
CA ALA A 172 -4.21 -4.27 -3.70
C ALA A 172 -4.62 -4.69 -5.13
N ASN A 173 -4.03 -4.09 -6.15
CA ASN A 173 -4.23 -4.53 -7.54
C ASN A 173 -3.25 -5.61 -7.99
N PHE A 174 -2.77 -6.44 -7.08
CA PHE A 174 -1.86 -7.55 -7.36
C PHE A 174 -2.07 -8.69 -6.36
N LEU A 175 -1.52 -9.85 -6.70
CA LEU A 175 -1.50 -11.04 -5.87
C LEU A 175 -0.06 -11.44 -5.58
N LEU A 176 0.21 -11.95 -4.38
CA LEU A 176 1.45 -12.66 -4.06
C LEU A 176 1.17 -14.16 -4.13
N VAL A 177 1.83 -14.84 -5.06
CA VAL A 177 1.56 -16.23 -5.45
C VAL A 177 2.78 -17.08 -5.15
N GLY A 178 2.56 -18.24 -4.57
CA GLY A 178 3.59 -19.22 -4.23
C GLY A 178 3.08 -20.64 -4.41
N GLY A 179 3.78 -21.62 -3.78
CA GLY A 179 3.42 -23.03 -3.89
C GLY A 179 3.86 -23.68 -5.20
N PHE A 180 4.84 -23.08 -5.89
CA PHE A 180 5.41 -23.61 -7.12
C PHE A 180 6.18 -24.91 -6.84
N LYS A 181 6.20 -25.84 -7.82
CA LYS A 181 7.02 -27.05 -7.78
C LYS A 181 8.48 -26.74 -8.09
N GLU A 182 8.70 -25.81 -9.03
CA GLU A 182 10.00 -25.29 -9.42
C GLU A 182 10.35 -24.03 -8.61
N SER A 183 11.57 -23.54 -8.73
CA SER A 183 11.94 -22.28 -8.10
C SER A 183 11.18 -21.09 -8.71
N PRO A 184 10.83 -20.06 -7.92
CA PRO A 184 10.19 -18.86 -8.46
C PRO A 184 10.93 -18.24 -9.64
N GLN A 185 12.26 -18.31 -9.64
CA GLN A 185 13.11 -17.80 -10.71
C GLN A 185 12.97 -18.60 -12.02
N GLU A 186 12.80 -19.92 -11.94
CA GLU A 186 12.54 -20.77 -13.11
C GLU A 186 11.15 -20.52 -13.69
N ILE A 187 10.13 -20.44 -12.82
CA ILE A 187 8.77 -20.04 -13.23
C ILE A 187 8.78 -18.67 -13.90
N TRP A 188 9.44 -17.69 -13.28
CA TRP A 188 9.56 -16.34 -13.84
C TRP A 188 10.22 -16.35 -15.22
N LYS A 189 11.33 -17.07 -15.40
CA LYS A 189 12.03 -17.18 -16.69
C LYS A 189 11.16 -17.85 -17.75
N GLY A 190 10.43 -18.90 -17.40
CA GLY A 190 9.50 -19.58 -18.31
C GLY A 190 8.40 -18.65 -18.78
N LEU A 191 7.75 -17.93 -17.86
CA LEU A 191 6.70 -16.97 -18.18
C LEU A 191 7.22 -15.83 -19.08
N VAL A 192 8.43 -15.31 -18.80
CA VAL A 192 9.06 -14.28 -19.66
C VAL A 192 9.31 -14.83 -21.07
N ALA A 193 9.76 -16.10 -21.21
CA ALA A 193 9.95 -16.73 -22.51
C ALA A 193 8.63 -16.87 -23.30
N ASP A 194 7.52 -17.06 -22.59
CA ASP A 194 6.17 -17.11 -23.16
C ASP A 194 5.53 -15.72 -23.34
N GLY A 195 6.26 -14.62 -23.06
CA GLY A 195 5.78 -13.25 -23.22
C GLY A 195 4.95 -12.73 -22.04
N VAL A 196 4.89 -13.43 -20.92
CA VAL A 196 4.15 -13.04 -19.72
C VAL A 196 5.09 -12.42 -18.69
N LEU A 197 4.89 -11.13 -18.40
CA LEU A 197 5.71 -10.38 -17.44
C LEU A 197 5.03 -10.29 -16.09
N ILE A 198 5.56 -11.02 -15.11
CA ILE A 198 5.24 -10.89 -13.69
C ILE A 198 6.48 -10.42 -12.93
N ARG A 199 6.40 -10.23 -11.63
CA ARG A 199 7.51 -9.66 -10.87
C ARG A 199 8.06 -10.64 -9.83
N ASP A 200 9.36 -10.88 -9.88
CA ASP A 200 10.12 -11.37 -8.74
C ASP A 200 10.35 -10.19 -7.77
N VAL A 201 9.88 -10.34 -6.55
CA VAL A 201 9.94 -9.31 -5.48
C VAL A 201 10.92 -9.66 -4.38
N GLY A 202 11.70 -10.73 -4.57
CA GLY A 202 12.73 -11.17 -3.62
C GLY A 202 12.17 -11.83 -2.36
N ILE A 203 10.90 -12.20 -2.32
CA ILE A 203 10.33 -13.01 -1.24
C ILE A 203 10.51 -14.48 -1.60
N PRO A 204 11.25 -15.26 -0.78
CA PRO A 204 11.49 -16.67 -1.07
C PRO A 204 10.20 -17.46 -1.26
N GLY A 205 10.09 -18.18 -2.36
CA GLY A 205 8.95 -19.02 -2.69
C GLY A 205 7.77 -18.29 -3.36
N TYR A 206 7.87 -16.97 -3.59
CA TYR A 206 6.75 -16.18 -4.11
C TYR A 206 7.12 -15.33 -5.33
N LEU A 207 6.09 -15.07 -6.16
CA LEU A 207 6.11 -14.09 -7.26
C LEU A 207 4.88 -13.19 -7.14
N ARG A 208 5.00 -11.93 -7.61
CA ARG A 208 3.89 -10.98 -7.59
C ARG A 208 3.27 -10.85 -8.98
N VAL A 209 1.96 -11.07 -9.06
CA VAL A 209 1.15 -10.92 -10.27
C VAL A 209 0.30 -9.66 -10.15
N THR A 210 0.49 -8.69 -11.04
CA THR A 210 -0.32 -7.46 -11.08
C THR A 210 -1.53 -7.68 -11.97
N VAL A 211 -2.69 -7.20 -11.52
CA VAL A 211 -3.96 -7.20 -12.26
C VAL A 211 -4.28 -5.76 -12.65
N GLY A 212 -4.62 -5.54 -13.93
CA GLY A 212 -4.92 -4.21 -14.48
C GLY A 212 -5.04 -4.22 -15.99
#